data_eb0fb3e989655cb437440ce84e454293
#
_entry.id   eb0fb3e989655cb437440ce84e454293
#
_cell.length_a   1.000
_cell.length_b   1.000
_cell.length_c   1.000
_cell.angle_alpha   90.00
_cell.angle_beta   90.00
_cell.angle_gamma   90.00
#
_symmetry.space_group_name_H-M   'P 1'
#
loop_
_entity.id
_entity.type
_entity.pdbx_description
1 polymer ?
#
loop_
_entity_poly.entity_id
_entity_poly.type
_entity_poly.pdbx_seq_one_letter_code
_entity_poly.pdbx_strand_id
1 'polypeptide(L)'
;LLVYYATLGQLWGSEEPTKGQRPVLTSYDLQTAVRTNDALGDIDPEQLAAFRIGDRLYDWAAMGKEGSPFGWGSGKGGIGRRIKESRTLAILQPGEAWPVLLSVGGGSLSTICPFVKRLKVAHFRCHVSLTLQKVASKGGIDYSQIVPELIGTISREEGLVIKGLYTDPLTRIATQLDVPQDAA
;
A
#
# COMPACT_ATOMS: atom_id res chain seq x y z
N LEU A 1 1.37 13.66 13.84
CA LEU A 1 1.34 12.25 14.30
C LEU A 1 1.04 11.31 13.15
N LEU A 2 1.74 10.19 13.07
CA LEU A 2 1.42 9.09 12.16
C LEU A 2 0.35 8.20 12.82
N VAL A 3 -0.92 8.47 12.54
CA VAL A 3 -2.04 7.81 13.25
C VAL A 3 -2.46 6.48 12.61
N TYR A 4 -2.09 6.21 11.36
CA TYR A 4 -2.41 4.97 10.67
C TYR A 4 -1.35 4.64 9.62
N TYR A 5 -1.11 3.33 9.43
CA TYR A 5 -0.22 2.79 8.41
C TYR A 5 -0.76 1.47 7.92
N ALA A 6 -0.97 1.35 6.63
CA ALA A 6 -1.42 0.11 6.00
C ALA A 6 -0.65 -0.19 4.72
N THR A 7 -0.66 -1.45 4.34
CA THR A 7 -0.12 -1.94 3.07
C THR A 7 -1.25 -2.14 2.08
N LEU A 8 -0.98 -1.90 0.81
CA LEU A 8 -1.92 -2.15 -0.27
C LEU A 8 -1.16 -2.66 -1.48
N GLY A 9 -1.54 -3.82 -1.96
CA GLY A 9 -1.11 -4.38 -3.24
C GLY A 9 -2.26 -4.36 -4.23
N GLN A 10 -1.99 -4.03 -5.50
CA GLN A 10 -3.01 -3.97 -6.55
C GLN A 10 -2.47 -4.52 -7.87
N LEU A 11 -3.27 -5.36 -8.51
CA LEU A 11 -3.09 -5.77 -9.91
C LEU A 11 -4.25 -5.21 -10.72
N TRP A 12 -3.93 -4.42 -11.71
CA TRP A 12 -4.91 -3.78 -12.59
C TRP A 12 -5.05 -4.57 -13.90
N GLY A 13 -6.26 -4.58 -14.46
CA GLY A 13 -6.54 -5.20 -15.76
C GLY A 13 -5.85 -4.49 -16.94
N SER A 14 -5.42 -3.24 -16.75
CA SER A 14 -4.61 -2.49 -17.69
C SER A 14 -3.38 -1.92 -16.98
N GLU A 15 -2.27 -1.76 -17.70
CA GLU A 15 -1.07 -1.11 -17.17
C GLU A 15 -1.30 0.39 -16.90
N GLU A 16 -2.22 1.01 -17.63
CA GLU A 16 -2.61 2.41 -17.47
C GLU A 16 -4.11 2.46 -17.11
N PRO A 17 -4.48 2.22 -15.84
CA PRO A 17 -5.87 2.22 -15.44
C PRO A 17 -6.47 3.62 -15.56
N THR A 18 -7.66 3.69 -16.14
CA THR A 18 -8.43 4.94 -16.28
C THR A 18 -9.15 5.27 -14.97
N LYS A 19 -9.56 6.54 -14.81
CA LYS A 19 -10.33 6.98 -13.65
C LYS A 19 -11.61 6.15 -13.51
N GLY A 20 -11.84 5.59 -12.32
CA GLY A 20 -13.01 4.76 -12.01
C GLY A 20 -12.82 3.26 -12.26
N GLN A 21 -11.74 2.82 -12.90
CA GLN A 21 -11.42 1.39 -12.93
C GLN A 21 -11.12 0.87 -11.51
N ARG A 22 -11.46 -0.42 -11.30
CA ARG A 22 -11.11 -1.15 -10.07
C ARG A 22 -9.98 -2.13 -10.38
N PRO A 23 -9.07 -2.38 -9.43
CA PRO A 23 -8.06 -3.43 -9.60
C PRO A 23 -8.75 -4.79 -9.73
N VAL A 24 -8.11 -5.71 -10.45
CA VAL A 24 -8.55 -7.11 -10.56
C VAL A 24 -8.30 -7.87 -9.27
N LEU A 25 -7.12 -7.67 -8.69
CA LEU A 25 -6.76 -8.20 -7.38
C LEU A 25 -6.35 -7.07 -6.43
N THR A 26 -6.69 -7.24 -5.16
CA THR A 26 -6.24 -6.37 -4.07
C THR A 26 -5.67 -7.22 -2.94
N SER A 27 -4.53 -6.83 -2.42
CA SER A 27 -3.87 -7.45 -1.27
C SER A 27 -3.65 -6.40 -0.18
N TYR A 28 -3.96 -6.74 1.05
CA TYR A 28 -3.80 -5.87 2.22
C TYR A 28 -2.67 -6.33 3.15
N ASP A 29 -2.17 -7.55 2.96
CA ASP A 29 -1.09 -8.17 3.73
C ASP A 29 0.18 -8.43 2.89
N LEU A 30 0.09 -8.30 1.56
CA LEU A 30 1.12 -8.66 0.58
C LEU A 30 1.53 -10.15 0.62
N GLN A 31 0.67 -10.99 1.17
CA GLN A 31 0.80 -12.45 1.14
C GLN A 31 -0.30 -13.06 0.29
N THR A 32 -1.54 -12.65 0.55
CA THR A 32 -2.72 -13.10 -0.18
C THR A 32 -3.38 -11.93 -0.89
N ALA A 33 -4.06 -12.18 -1.99
CA ALA A 33 -4.89 -11.21 -2.68
C ALA A 33 -6.29 -11.74 -2.91
N VAL A 34 -7.28 -10.85 -2.84
CA VAL A 34 -8.68 -11.13 -3.13
C VAL A 34 -9.02 -10.60 -4.51
N ARG A 35 -9.83 -11.36 -5.26
CA ARG A 35 -10.38 -10.90 -6.54
C ARG A 35 -11.49 -9.88 -6.29
N THR A 36 -11.26 -8.66 -6.75
CA THR A 36 -12.15 -7.51 -6.54
C THR A 36 -12.87 -7.06 -7.80
N ASN A 37 -12.40 -7.54 -8.98
CA ASN A 37 -13.01 -7.25 -10.26
C ASN A 37 -12.89 -8.46 -11.20
N ASP A 38 -13.95 -8.78 -11.94
CA ASP A 38 -13.95 -9.90 -12.88
C ASP A 38 -13.49 -9.51 -14.30
N ALA A 39 -13.43 -8.21 -14.60
CA ALA A 39 -12.88 -7.71 -15.85
C ALA A 39 -11.34 -7.79 -15.84
N LEU A 40 -10.78 -8.81 -16.48
CA LEU A 40 -9.33 -9.08 -16.51
C LEU A 40 -8.54 -8.08 -17.37
N GLY A 41 -9.21 -7.40 -18.32
CA GLY A 41 -8.54 -6.51 -19.26
C GLY A 41 -7.54 -7.28 -20.13
N ASP A 42 -6.27 -6.88 -20.07
CA ASP A 42 -5.15 -7.50 -20.80
C ASP A 42 -4.39 -8.55 -19.96
N ILE A 43 -4.93 -8.98 -18.80
CA ILE A 43 -4.38 -10.08 -18.01
C ILE A 43 -4.77 -11.41 -18.65
N ASP A 44 -3.77 -12.25 -18.89
CA ASP A 44 -3.98 -13.63 -19.32
C ASP A 44 -4.62 -14.45 -18.19
N PRO A 45 -5.84 -15.03 -18.41
CA PRO A 45 -6.54 -15.80 -17.40
C PRO A 45 -5.76 -17.04 -16.92
N GLU A 46 -5.01 -17.69 -17.81
CA GLU A 46 -4.23 -18.90 -17.48
C GLU A 46 -3.06 -18.55 -16.58
N GLN A 47 -2.35 -17.47 -16.90
CA GLN A 47 -1.27 -16.96 -16.06
C GLN A 47 -1.77 -16.57 -14.67
N LEU A 48 -2.94 -15.94 -14.58
CA LEU A 48 -3.53 -15.58 -13.30
C LEU A 48 -3.97 -16.81 -12.51
N ALA A 49 -4.56 -17.80 -13.17
CA ALA A 49 -5.03 -19.04 -12.55
C ALA A 49 -3.92 -19.84 -11.88
N ALA A 50 -2.69 -19.76 -12.37
CA ALA A 50 -1.52 -20.42 -11.79
C ALA A 50 -1.21 -19.98 -10.34
N PHE A 51 -1.70 -18.81 -9.91
CA PHE A 51 -1.51 -18.29 -8.55
C PHE A 51 -2.73 -18.43 -7.66
N ARG A 52 -3.77 -19.12 -8.12
CA ARG A 52 -5.01 -19.29 -7.38
C ARG A 52 -4.82 -20.29 -6.24
N ILE A 53 -5.18 -19.89 -5.01
CA ILE A 53 -5.09 -20.71 -3.80
C ILE A 53 -6.47 -20.97 -3.15
N GLY A 54 -7.53 -20.36 -3.66
CA GLY A 54 -8.90 -20.50 -3.20
C GLY A 54 -9.89 -20.01 -4.23
N ASP A 55 -11.18 -19.94 -3.90
CA ASP A 55 -12.20 -19.54 -4.88
C ASP A 55 -11.94 -18.16 -5.48
N ARG A 56 -11.74 -17.16 -4.64
CA ARG A 56 -11.36 -15.79 -5.05
C ARG A 56 -10.02 -15.35 -4.46
N LEU A 57 -9.18 -16.28 -3.99
CA LEU A 57 -7.91 -16.02 -3.34
C LEU A 57 -6.72 -16.40 -4.21
N TYR A 58 -5.70 -15.58 -4.17
CA TYR A 58 -4.47 -15.70 -4.95
C TYR A 58 -3.23 -15.50 -4.06
N ASP A 59 -2.15 -16.22 -4.38
CA ASP A 59 -0.85 -16.08 -3.71
C ASP A 59 -0.13 -14.83 -4.22
N TRP A 60 -0.33 -13.70 -3.54
CA TRP A 60 0.30 -12.43 -3.89
C TRP A 60 1.82 -12.47 -3.76
N ALA A 61 2.33 -13.16 -2.73
CA ALA A 61 3.76 -13.27 -2.50
C ALA A 61 4.46 -14.02 -3.65
N ALA A 62 3.84 -15.08 -4.16
CA ALA A 62 4.35 -15.80 -5.34
C ALA A 62 4.27 -14.96 -6.61
N MET A 63 3.19 -14.19 -6.81
CA MET A 63 3.04 -13.29 -7.96
C MET A 63 4.14 -12.21 -8.00
N GLY A 64 4.64 -11.77 -6.86
CA GLY A 64 5.69 -10.75 -6.74
C GLY A 64 7.11 -11.24 -6.98
N LYS A 65 7.34 -12.54 -7.09
CA LYS A 65 8.68 -13.13 -7.27
C LYS A 65 9.25 -12.79 -8.66
N GLU A 66 10.57 -12.78 -8.72
CA GLU A 66 11.30 -12.71 -9.99
C GLU A 66 10.94 -13.89 -10.88
N GLY A 67 10.79 -13.62 -12.20
CA GLY A 67 10.35 -14.62 -13.18
C GLY A 67 8.83 -14.86 -13.22
N SER A 68 8.05 -14.30 -12.30
CA SER A 68 6.59 -14.30 -12.40
C SER A 68 6.12 -13.35 -13.51
N PRO A 69 5.02 -13.68 -14.24
CA PRO A 69 4.42 -12.80 -15.23
C PRO A 69 3.89 -11.48 -14.66
N PHE A 70 3.86 -11.33 -13.34
CA PHE A 70 3.42 -10.13 -12.62
C PHE A 70 4.55 -9.49 -11.79
N GLY A 71 5.72 -10.15 -11.68
CA GLY A 71 6.89 -9.72 -10.92
C GLY A 71 7.77 -8.70 -11.64
N TRP A 72 9.04 -8.62 -11.25
CA TRP A 72 9.99 -7.70 -11.88
C TRP A 72 10.20 -8.04 -13.37
N GLY A 73 10.21 -6.98 -14.19
CA GLY A 73 10.32 -7.10 -15.64
C GLY A 73 8.99 -7.30 -16.37
N SER A 74 7.87 -7.44 -15.64
CA SER A 74 6.54 -7.65 -16.23
C SER A 74 5.78 -6.36 -16.54
N GLY A 75 6.28 -5.20 -16.12
CA GLY A 75 5.67 -3.91 -16.40
C GLY A 75 5.92 -3.44 -17.84
N LYS A 76 5.35 -2.30 -18.19
CA LYS A 76 5.42 -1.70 -19.53
C LYS A 76 6.85 -1.60 -20.03
N GLY A 77 7.09 -2.17 -21.23
CA GLY A 77 8.44 -2.19 -21.82
C GLY A 77 9.44 -3.07 -21.06
N GLY A 78 9.00 -4.03 -20.25
CA GLY A 78 9.90 -4.87 -19.45
C GLY A 78 10.46 -4.17 -18.21
N ILE A 79 9.92 -3.02 -17.83
CA ILE A 79 10.42 -2.21 -16.71
C ILE A 79 9.45 -2.29 -15.53
N GLY A 80 9.99 -2.58 -14.33
CA GLY A 80 9.21 -2.63 -13.11
C GLY A 80 8.31 -3.85 -12.98
N ARG A 81 7.26 -3.75 -12.16
CA ARG A 81 6.30 -4.82 -11.88
C ARG A 81 4.92 -4.46 -12.38
N ARG A 82 4.16 -5.45 -12.84
CA ARG A 82 2.75 -5.31 -13.14
C ARG A 82 1.91 -5.12 -11.86
N ILE A 83 2.21 -5.88 -10.82
CA ILE A 83 1.63 -5.63 -9.50
C ILE A 83 2.20 -4.35 -8.89
N LYS A 84 1.32 -3.52 -8.34
CA LYS A 84 1.71 -2.26 -7.69
C LYS A 84 1.53 -2.39 -6.18
N GLU A 85 2.53 -1.97 -5.44
CA GLU A 85 2.48 -1.90 -4.00
C GLU A 85 2.52 -0.45 -3.55
N SER A 86 1.72 -0.13 -2.56
CA SER A 86 1.70 1.18 -1.91
C SER A 86 1.56 1.05 -0.40
N ARG A 87 1.74 2.14 0.29
CA ARG A 87 1.46 2.29 1.72
C ARG A 87 0.55 3.47 1.91
N THR A 88 -0.51 3.27 2.69
CA THR A 88 -1.36 4.36 3.12
C THR A 88 -0.90 4.83 4.49
N LEU A 89 -0.60 6.10 4.58
CA LEU A 89 -0.28 6.82 5.82
C LEU A 89 -1.44 7.75 6.13
N ALA A 90 -1.93 7.74 7.37
CA ALA A 90 -2.81 8.79 7.84
C ALA A 90 -2.03 9.66 8.83
N ILE A 91 -1.93 10.94 8.54
CA ILE A 91 -1.11 11.91 9.27
C ILE A 91 -2.01 12.98 9.86
N LEU A 92 -2.05 13.04 11.19
CA LEU A 92 -2.71 14.12 11.90
C LEU A 92 -1.74 15.29 12.03
N GLN A 93 -2.07 16.39 11.38
CA GLN A 93 -1.28 17.63 11.44
C GLN A 93 -1.60 18.41 12.71
N PRO A 94 -0.66 19.25 13.19
CA PRO A 94 -0.92 20.13 14.33
C PRO A 94 -2.12 21.05 14.06
N GLY A 95 -3.05 21.13 15.00
CA GLY A 95 -4.24 21.96 14.90
C GLY A 95 -5.39 21.41 14.06
N GLU A 96 -5.19 20.26 13.38
CA GLU A 96 -6.23 19.63 12.58
C GLU A 96 -7.00 18.57 13.37
N ALA A 97 -8.31 18.48 13.14
CA ALA A 97 -9.17 17.47 13.75
C ALA A 97 -9.22 16.17 12.94
N TRP A 98 -8.83 16.19 11.66
CA TRP A 98 -8.89 15.05 10.75
C TRP A 98 -7.53 14.74 10.14
N PRO A 99 -7.15 13.46 10.05
CA PRO A 99 -5.90 13.08 9.42
C PRO A 99 -5.97 13.22 7.89
N VAL A 100 -4.84 13.62 7.31
CA VAL A 100 -4.63 13.57 5.86
C VAL A 100 -4.18 12.18 5.46
N LEU A 101 -4.79 11.61 4.42
CA LEU A 101 -4.39 10.33 3.85
C LEU A 101 -3.36 10.56 2.75
N LEU A 102 -2.23 9.91 2.87
CA LEU A 102 -1.14 9.92 1.90
C LEU A 102 -0.88 8.52 1.38
N SER A 103 -1.10 8.31 0.08
CA SER A 103 -0.71 7.05 -0.58
C SER A 103 0.72 7.17 -1.10
N VAL A 104 1.58 6.27 -0.67
CA VAL A 104 3.00 6.23 -0.99
C VAL A 104 3.33 4.98 -1.78
N GLY A 105 3.90 5.14 -2.96
CA GLY A 105 4.33 4.04 -3.83
C GLY A 105 5.72 4.26 -4.40
N GLY A 106 6.13 3.36 -5.29
CA GLY A 106 7.38 3.47 -6.04
C GLY A 106 8.62 3.63 -5.17
N GLY A 107 9.50 4.55 -5.56
CA GLY A 107 10.78 4.81 -4.90
C GLY A 107 10.69 5.19 -3.43
N SER A 108 9.58 5.83 -3.00
CA SER A 108 9.40 6.21 -1.60
C SER A 108 9.14 5.02 -0.66
N LEU A 109 8.78 3.83 -1.17
CA LEU A 109 8.65 2.62 -0.35
C LEU A 109 9.99 2.20 0.26
N SER A 110 11.10 2.48 -0.43
CA SER A 110 12.46 2.16 0.04
C SER A 110 12.88 2.97 1.28
N THR A 111 12.22 4.09 1.55
CA THR A 111 12.46 4.93 2.74
C THR A 111 11.40 4.70 3.82
N ILE A 112 10.12 4.67 3.44
CA ILE A 112 8.99 4.54 4.37
C ILE A 112 8.96 3.16 5.05
N CYS A 113 9.13 2.07 4.30
CA CYS A 113 9.02 0.73 4.89
C CYS A 113 10.12 0.46 5.94
N PRO A 114 11.42 0.74 5.69
CA PRO A 114 12.44 0.59 6.71
C PRO A 114 12.25 1.56 7.89
N PHE A 115 11.75 2.77 7.65
CA PHE A 115 11.46 3.73 8.70
C PHE A 115 10.42 3.16 9.68
N VAL A 116 9.26 2.72 9.19
CA VAL A 116 8.19 2.17 10.03
C VAL A 116 8.65 0.92 10.78
N LYS A 117 9.42 0.04 10.12
CA LYS A 117 9.98 -1.18 10.77
C LYS A 117 10.96 -0.87 11.90
N ARG A 118 11.64 0.28 11.87
CA ARG A 118 12.61 0.69 12.91
C ARG A 118 11.98 1.44 14.08
N LEU A 119 10.70 1.81 14.00
CA LEU A 119 10.02 2.45 15.11
C LEU A 119 10.01 1.52 16.34
N LYS A 120 10.52 2.02 17.47
CA LYS A 120 10.55 1.28 18.74
C LYS A 120 9.27 1.42 19.55
N VAL A 121 8.38 2.29 19.11
CA VAL A 121 7.07 2.57 19.72
C VAL A 121 5.99 2.46 18.66
N ALA A 122 4.74 2.28 19.08
CA ALA A 122 3.61 2.22 18.15
C ALA A 122 3.53 3.48 17.29
N HIS A 123 3.26 3.33 16.00
CA HIS A 123 3.25 4.43 15.01
C HIS A 123 2.34 5.59 15.41
N PHE A 124 1.18 5.31 16.04
CA PHE A 124 0.24 6.34 16.50
C PHE A 124 0.77 7.19 17.68
N ARG A 125 1.96 6.89 18.18
CA ARG A 125 2.69 7.69 19.17
C ARG A 125 3.82 8.52 18.56
N CYS A 126 4.05 8.41 17.25
CA CYS A 126 5.21 9.00 16.60
C CYS A 126 4.87 10.34 15.95
N HIS A 127 5.56 11.40 16.34
CA HIS A 127 5.66 12.62 15.56
C HIS A 127 6.66 12.39 14.44
N VAL A 128 6.20 12.53 13.21
CA VAL A 128 7.02 12.32 12.02
C VAL A 128 7.10 13.59 11.18
N SER A 129 8.28 13.88 10.66
CA SER A 129 8.47 14.81 9.57
C SER A 129 8.56 14.05 8.26
N LEU A 130 7.92 14.56 7.23
CA LEU A 130 8.02 14.03 5.86
C LEU A 130 8.56 15.13 4.97
N THR A 131 9.73 14.90 4.39
CA THR A 131 10.34 15.82 3.43
C THR A 131 10.40 15.16 2.06
N LEU A 132 10.46 15.98 1.00
CA LEU A 132 10.69 15.53 -0.35
C LEU A 132 12.16 15.72 -0.73
N GLN A 133 12.78 14.67 -1.22
CA GLN A 133 14.14 14.71 -1.76
C GLN A 133 14.11 14.33 -3.23
N LYS A 134 14.78 15.11 -4.07
CA LYS A 134 15.00 14.76 -5.47
C LYS A 134 16.10 13.70 -5.55
N VAL A 135 15.80 12.58 -6.22
CA VAL A 135 16.73 11.48 -6.44
C VAL A 135 16.67 11.03 -7.90
N ALA A 136 17.75 10.47 -8.39
CA ALA A 136 17.80 9.87 -9.72
C ALA A 136 17.72 8.35 -9.62
N SER A 137 16.94 7.71 -10.49
CA SER A 137 16.94 6.26 -10.65
C SER A 137 18.24 5.78 -11.31
N LYS A 138 18.51 4.47 -11.24
CA LYS A 138 19.64 3.86 -11.97
C LYS A 138 19.59 4.09 -13.49
N GLY A 139 18.40 4.33 -14.04
CA GLY A 139 18.18 4.68 -15.44
C GLY A 139 18.23 6.17 -15.73
N GLY A 140 18.67 7.03 -14.79
CA GLY A 140 18.80 8.49 -14.98
C GLY A 140 17.48 9.27 -14.93
N ILE A 141 16.37 8.64 -14.50
CA ILE A 141 15.09 9.32 -14.36
C ILE A 141 15.01 9.96 -12.97
N ASP A 142 14.82 11.28 -12.94
CA ASP A 142 14.63 12.04 -11.73
C ASP A 142 13.21 11.83 -11.17
N TYR A 143 13.10 11.63 -9.85
CA TYR A 143 11.83 11.55 -9.15
C TYR A 143 11.94 12.12 -7.73
N SER A 144 10.79 12.47 -7.14
CA SER A 144 10.74 12.90 -5.74
C SER A 144 10.50 11.70 -4.83
N GLN A 145 11.32 11.57 -3.81
CA GLN A 145 11.24 10.53 -2.80
C GLN A 145 10.84 11.14 -1.46
N ILE A 146 9.90 10.52 -0.75
CA ILE A 146 9.55 10.91 0.61
C ILE A 146 10.59 10.37 1.57
N VAL A 147 11.16 11.24 2.38
CA VAL A 147 12.11 10.89 3.45
C VAL A 147 11.44 11.16 4.79
N PRO A 148 11.10 10.09 5.55
CA PRO A 148 10.50 10.21 6.87
C PRO A 148 11.57 10.35 7.95
N GLU A 149 11.28 11.17 8.97
CA GLU A 149 12.10 11.35 10.15
C GLU A 149 11.23 11.30 11.41
N LEU A 150 11.69 10.62 12.45
CA LEU A 150 11.06 10.63 13.77
C LEU A 150 11.56 11.87 14.55
N ILE A 151 10.66 12.83 14.78
CA ILE A 151 11.00 14.07 15.48
C ILE A 151 10.58 14.06 16.95
N GLY A 152 9.77 13.10 17.38
CA GLY A 152 9.34 12.96 18.77
C GLY A 152 8.32 11.85 18.96
N THR A 153 7.93 11.66 20.21
CA THR A 153 6.88 10.70 20.60
C THR A 153 5.99 11.32 21.67
N ILE A 154 4.71 10.92 21.69
CA ILE A 154 3.78 11.25 22.78
C ILE A 154 3.79 10.15 23.84
N SER A 155 3.20 10.47 25.02
CA SER A 155 3.03 9.51 26.12
C SER A 155 2.21 8.29 25.68
N ARG A 156 2.22 7.24 26.50
CA ARG A 156 1.40 6.06 26.26
C ARG A 156 -0.09 6.38 26.37
N GLU A 157 -0.43 7.18 27.36
CA GLU A 157 -1.81 7.60 27.68
C GLU A 157 -2.41 8.40 26.53
N GLU A 158 -1.70 9.44 26.06
CA GLU A 158 -2.11 10.21 24.88
C GLU A 158 -2.21 9.33 23.64
N GLY A 159 -1.25 8.42 23.46
CA GLY A 159 -1.26 7.46 22.35
C GLY A 159 -2.49 6.56 22.34
N LEU A 160 -2.99 6.11 23.50
CA LEU A 160 -4.21 5.31 23.58
C LEU A 160 -5.45 6.12 23.18
N VAL A 161 -5.52 7.40 23.51
CA VAL A 161 -6.58 8.30 23.05
C VAL A 161 -6.54 8.44 21.53
N ILE A 162 -5.38 8.73 20.97
CA ILE A 162 -5.18 8.84 19.51
C ILE A 162 -5.54 7.52 18.79
N LYS A 163 -5.16 6.37 19.37
CA LYS A 163 -5.51 5.06 18.82
C LYS A 163 -7.03 4.88 18.73
N GLY A 164 -7.77 5.17 19.80
CA GLY A 164 -9.22 5.05 19.83
C GLY A 164 -9.94 6.01 18.88
N LEU A 165 -9.44 7.25 18.76
CA LEU A 165 -10.06 8.26 17.92
C LEU A 165 -9.80 8.08 16.42
N TYR A 166 -8.63 7.57 16.02
CA TYR A 166 -8.20 7.54 14.61
C TYR A 166 -7.77 6.16 14.12
N THR A 167 -6.86 5.48 14.82
CA THR A 167 -6.27 4.23 14.34
C THR A 167 -7.32 3.12 14.24
N ASP A 168 -8.11 2.92 15.29
CA ASP A 168 -9.12 1.86 15.34
C ASP A 168 -10.27 2.10 14.33
N PRO A 169 -10.83 3.33 14.20
CA PRO A 169 -11.80 3.63 13.14
C PRO A 169 -11.24 3.43 11.72
N LEU A 170 -10.02 3.90 11.43
CA LEU A 170 -9.40 3.73 10.11
C LEU A 170 -9.12 2.26 9.79
N THR A 171 -8.71 1.48 10.79
CA THR A 171 -8.52 0.03 10.64
C THR A 171 -9.84 -0.66 10.32
N ARG A 172 -10.93 -0.32 11.01
CA ARG A 172 -12.26 -0.89 10.75
C ARG A 172 -12.75 -0.55 9.35
N ILE A 173 -12.60 0.70 8.91
CA ILE A 173 -12.97 1.12 7.55
C ILE A 173 -12.18 0.32 6.52
N ALA A 174 -10.87 0.19 6.70
CA ALA A 174 -10.03 -0.59 5.81
C ALA A 174 -10.48 -2.06 5.71
N THR A 175 -10.78 -2.69 6.85
CA THR A 175 -11.24 -4.10 6.88
C THR A 175 -12.67 -4.29 6.37
N GLN A 176 -13.55 -3.29 6.51
CA GLN A 176 -14.92 -3.36 5.98
C GLN A 176 -14.98 -3.21 4.46
N LEU A 177 -14.03 -2.50 3.87
CA LEU A 177 -13.91 -2.41 2.41
C LEU A 177 -13.49 -3.75 1.77
N ASP A 178 -13.05 -4.71 2.58
CA ASP A 178 -12.57 -6.04 2.16
C ASP A 178 -13.68 -7.09 2.10
N VAL A 179 -14.85 -6.84 2.68
CA VAL A 179 -15.99 -7.77 2.61
C VAL A 179 -16.75 -7.51 1.32
N PRO A 180 -16.83 -8.47 0.38
CA PRO A 180 -17.71 -8.35 -0.77
C PRO A 180 -19.13 -8.09 -0.28
N GLN A 181 -19.78 -7.02 -0.74
CA GLN A 181 -21.15 -6.68 -0.37
C GLN A 181 -22.21 -7.66 -0.89
N ASP A 182 -21.78 -8.73 -1.57
CA ASP A 182 -22.66 -9.74 -2.19
C ASP A 182 -22.92 -10.97 -1.28
N ALA A 183 -22.67 -10.84 0.03
CA ALA A 183 -22.96 -11.90 1.00
C ALA A 183 -24.20 -11.61 1.88
N ALA A 184 -25.19 -10.86 1.34
CA ALA A 184 -26.48 -10.63 2.00
C ALA A 184 -27.64 -11.13 1.15
#